data_2eb70fccc6182dca6a76a282f7873b03
#
_entry.id   2eb70fccc6182dca6a76a282f7873b03
#
_cell.length_a   1.000
_cell.length_b   1.000
_cell.length_c   1.000
_cell.angle_alpha   90.00
_cell.angle_beta   90.00
_cell.angle_gamma   90.00
#
_symmetry.space_group_name_H-M   'P 1'
#
loop_
_entity.id
_entity.type
_entity.pdbx_description
1 polymer ?
#
loop_
_entity_poly.entity_id
_entity_poly.type
_entity_poly.pdbx_seq_one_letter_code
_entity_poly.pdbx_strand_id
1 'polypeptide(L)'
;MLDVKDLRVQFLESPHKWAVDGVSFHMDEGELIGLVGESGCGKTVTAMAMSGLLKKKDCRYEGTVKLDGQEMLDTDRDNIRSLQGTKLAVVFQEPLTALDPVMRVGPQIEEAIIVHHPEIGDVERKKLAFEAMENAGLYDLETVYNKYPHQLSGGMLQRVCIAAALISKPRLLIADEPTTALDVTTQAHILAILKRINKEQGTGIIMISHNLAVVNALCKRIIVMHKGRIVEDGPAEKIMKAPKDEYTKALIAAIPTKEKVYRCKEDSY
;
A
#
# COMPACT_ATOMS: atom_id res chain seq x y z
N MET A 1 -3.14 9.38 -14.17
CA MET A 1 -3.82 9.28 -12.87
C MET A 1 -3.01 9.88 -11.73
N LEU A 2 -1.83 9.34 -11.38
CA LEU A 2 -0.93 9.90 -10.35
C LEU A 2 0.35 10.43 -10.99
N ASP A 3 0.72 11.66 -10.64
CA ASP A 3 1.96 12.33 -11.07
C ASP A 3 2.77 12.73 -9.85
N VAL A 4 4.01 12.25 -9.74
CA VAL A 4 4.98 12.64 -8.72
C VAL A 4 6.18 13.28 -9.43
N LYS A 5 6.52 14.54 -9.09
CA LYS A 5 7.61 15.29 -9.72
C LYS A 5 8.51 15.90 -8.68
N ASP A 6 9.79 15.56 -8.76
CA ASP A 6 10.88 16.09 -7.93
C ASP A 6 10.58 16.10 -6.43
N LEU A 7 9.83 15.08 -5.97
CA LEU A 7 9.44 14.96 -4.58
C LEU A 7 10.66 14.83 -3.69
N ARG A 8 10.79 15.75 -2.72
CA ARG A 8 11.77 15.71 -1.66
C ARG A 8 11.06 15.84 -0.32
N VAL A 9 11.47 15.05 0.65
CA VAL A 9 10.92 15.10 2.01
C VAL A 9 12.05 15.01 3.03
N GLN A 10 12.06 15.94 3.98
CA GLN A 10 13.03 16.02 5.06
C GLN A 10 12.28 16.20 6.39
N PHE A 11 12.54 15.35 7.37
CA PHE A 11 11.98 15.52 8.72
C PHE A 11 12.75 16.59 9.49
N LEU A 12 12.01 17.41 10.25
CA LEU A 12 12.61 18.50 11.05
C LEU A 12 13.53 17.97 12.16
N GLU A 13 13.27 16.75 12.64
CA GLU A 13 14.14 16.06 13.61
C GLU A 13 15.47 15.60 12.99
N SER A 14 15.57 15.51 11.67
CA SER A 14 16.77 15.09 10.94
C SER A 14 17.10 16.03 9.80
N PRO A 15 17.46 17.31 10.10
CA PRO A 15 17.55 18.40 9.12
C PRO A 15 18.74 18.30 8.15
N HIS A 16 19.57 17.27 8.28
CA HIS A 16 20.73 17.06 7.39
C HIS A 16 20.52 15.91 6.39
N LYS A 17 19.35 15.25 6.40
CA LYS A 17 19.11 14.10 5.57
C LYS A 17 17.72 14.16 4.91
N TRP A 18 17.70 14.09 3.58
CA TRP A 18 16.47 13.85 2.83
C TRP A 18 16.02 12.40 3.00
N ALA A 19 14.80 12.18 3.47
CA ALA A 19 14.19 10.86 3.52
C ALA A 19 13.73 10.43 2.13
N VAL A 20 13.31 11.40 1.30
CA VAL A 20 13.02 11.28 -0.13
C VAL A 20 13.75 12.41 -0.83
N ASP A 21 14.48 12.13 -1.92
CA ASP A 21 15.38 13.07 -2.58
C ASP A 21 15.23 13.03 -4.11
N GLY A 22 14.30 13.83 -4.64
CA GLY A 22 14.10 14.00 -6.07
C GLY A 22 13.40 12.81 -6.75
N VAL A 23 12.39 12.21 -6.08
CA VAL A 23 11.59 11.13 -6.64
C VAL A 23 10.61 11.66 -7.67
N SER A 24 10.65 11.09 -8.88
CA SER A 24 9.73 11.43 -9.97
C SER A 24 9.26 10.16 -10.68
N PHE A 25 7.95 9.97 -10.80
CA PHE A 25 7.33 8.92 -11.59
C PHE A 25 5.88 9.26 -11.90
N HIS A 26 5.35 8.60 -12.89
CA HIS A 26 3.94 8.67 -13.29
C HIS A 26 3.28 7.30 -13.17
N MET A 27 1.99 7.28 -12.88
CA MET A 27 1.18 6.08 -12.83
C MET A 27 -0.11 6.27 -13.64
N ASP A 28 -0.36 5.38 -14.56
CA ASP A 28 -1.59 5.33 -15.36
C ASP A 28 -2.77 4.72 -14.57
N GLU A 29 -3.98 4.93 -15.10
CA GLU A 29 -5.19 4.36 -14.52
C GLU A 29 -5.16 2.82 -14.59
N GLY A 30 -5.52 2.17 -13.49
CA GLY A 30 -5.53 0.70 -13.41
C GLY A 30 -4.14 0.05 -13.46
N GLU A 31 -3.06 0.83 -13.40
CA GLU A 31 -1.70 0.28 -13.37
C GLU A 31 -1.41 -0.42 -12.03
N LEU A 32 -0.57 -1.44 -12.07
CA LEU A 32 -0.05 -2.18 -10.91
C LEU A 32 1.45 -1.94 -10.81
N ILE A 33 1.85 -1.08 -9.86
CA ILE A 33 3.25 -0.70 -9.63
C ILE A 33 3.74 -1.30 -8.33
N GLY A 34 4.94 -1.87 -8.35
CA GLY A 34 5.67 -2.25 -7.16
C GLY A 34 6.74 -1.23 -6.80
N LEU A 35 6.71 -0.70 -5.59
CA LEU A 35 7.74 0.17 -5.04
C LEU A 35 8.59 -0.63 -4.06
N VAL A 36 9.84 -0.92 -4.42
CA VAL A 36 10.71 -1.83 -3.65
C VAL A 36 12.00 -1.16 -3.19
N GLY A 37 12.60 -1.70 -2.14
CA GLY A 37 13.87 -1.26 -1.58
C GLY A 37 14.00 -1.68 -0.11
N GLU A 38 15.17 -1.49 0.49
CA GLU A 38 15.42 -1.82 1.90
C GLU A 38 14.57 -0.98 2.85
N SER A 39 14.46 -1.45 4.11
CA SER A 39 13.80 -0.67 5.16
C SER A 39 14.50 0.68 5.35
N GLY A 40 13.72 1.76 5.53
CA GLY A 40 14.25 3.11 5.71
C GLY A 40 14.75 3.80 4.42
N CYS A 41 14.58 3.22 3.22
CA CYS A 41 14.98 3.88 1.97
C CYS A 41 14.01 4.97 1.46
N GLY A 42 12.88 5.24 2.16
CA GLY A 42 11.95 6.32 1.85
C GLY A 42 10.60 5.88 1.26
N LYS A 43 10.31 4.59 1.07
CA LYS A 43 9.06 4.07 0.47
C LYS A 43 7.80 4.54 1.21
N THR A 44 7.72 4.31 2.52
CA THR A 44 6.58 4.73 3.36
C THR A 44 6.43 6.25 3.36
N VAL A 45 7.53 7.00 3.40
CA VAL A 45 7.48 8.47 3.32
C VAL A 45 6.93 8.94 1.98
N THR A 46 7.32 8.27 0.89
CA THR A 46 6.76 8.52 -0.45
C THR A 46 5.26 8.18 -0.48
N ALA A 47 4.83 7.06 0.14
CA ALA A 47 3.42 6.72 0.29
C ALA A 47 2.64 7.78 1.07
N MET A 48 3.19 8.28 2.18
CA MET A 48 2.58 9.35 2.98
C MET A 48 2.44 10.65 2.17
N ALA A 49 3.42 10.98 1.33
CA ALA A 49 3.35 12.13 0.43
C ALA A 49 2.21 11.94 -0.59
N MET A 50 2.16 10.80 -1.26
CA MET A 50 1.13 10.49 -2.26
C MET A 50 -0.28 10.46 -1.68
N SER A 51 -0.41 10.09 -0.41
CA SER A 51 -1.71 10.04 0.28
C SER A 51 -2.11 11.33 1.00
N GLY A 52 -1.27 12.39 0.93
CA GLY A 52 -1.54 13.65 1.63
C GLY A 52 -1.47 13.56 3.16
N LEU A 53 -0.76 12.55 3.69
CA LEU A 53 -0.63 12.31 5.12
C LEU A 53 0.58 13.01 5.76
N LEU A 54 1.44 13.64 4.96
CA LEU A 54 2.56 14.43 5.48
C LEU A 54 2.04 15.68 6.19
N LYS A 55 2.61 15.98 7.36
CA LYS A 55 2.25 17.17 8.15
C LYS A 55 3.38 18.20 8.09
N LYS A 56 3.06 19.43 7.66
CA LYS A 56 4.02 20.58 7.60
C LYS A 56 4.76 20.84 8.91
N LYS A 57 4.15 20.51 10.04
CA LYS A 57 4.78 20.68 11.36
C LYS A 57 5.88 19.66 11.64
N ASP A 58 5.90 18.53 10.93
CA ASP A 58 6.82 17.42 11.19
C ASP A 58 7.91 17.32 10.12
N CYS A 59 7.66 17.88 8.92
CA CYS A 59 8.57 17.77 7.78
C CYS A 59 8.50 18.97 6.84
N ARG A 60 9.62 19.21 6.14
CA ARG A 60 9.69 20.05 4.94
C ARG A 60 9.60 19.15 3.72
N TYR A 61 8.88 19.58 2.69
CA TYR A 61 8.80 18.90 1.40
C TYR A 61 8.86 19.87 0.24
N GLU A 62 9.34 19.38 -0.89
CA GLU A 62 9.49 20.09 -2.16
C GLU A 62 8.98 19.18 -3.30
N GLY A 63 8.68 19.77 -4.46
CA GLY A 63 8.12 19.06 -5.61
C GLY A 63 6.60 19.07 -5.62
N THR A 64 6.00 18.21 -6.43
CA THR A 64 4.53 18.10 -6.57
C THR A 64 4.08 16.65 -6.57
N VAL A 65 2.91 16.39 -5.99
CA VAL A 65 2.20 15.11 -6.06
C VAL A 65 0.77 15.40 -6.47
N LYS A 66 0.35 14.93 -7.62
CA LYS A 66 -1.00 15.17 -8.15
C LYS A 66 -1.74 13.87 -8.38
N LEU A 67 -2.93 13.76 -7.81
CA LEU A 67 -3.89 12.69 -8.09
C LEU A 67 -5.04 13.28 -8.93
N ASP A 68 -5.23 12.77 -10.15
CA ASP A 68 -6.21 13.31 -11.11
C ASP A 68 -6.11 14.83 -11.29
N GLY A 69 -4.89 15.36 -11.30
CA GLY A 69 -4.59 16.78 -11.42
C GLY A 69 -4.73 17.59 -10.13
N GLN A 70 -5.24 17.01 -9.05
CA GLN A 70 -5.36 17.67 -7.75
C GLN A 70 -4.08 17.49 -6.93
N GLU A 71 -3.54 18.61 -6.40
CA GLU A 71 -2.31 18.61 -5.59
C GLU A 71 -2.56 17.97 -4.22
N MET A 72 -1.63 17.11 -3.79
CA MET A 72 -1.71 16.35 -2.54
C MET A 72 -0.84 16.92 -1.41
N LEU A 73 0.15 17.75 -1.72
CA LEU A 73 1.12 18.22 -0.73
C LEU A 73 0.70 19.54 -0.05
N ASP A 74 0.33 20.53 -0.82
CA ASP A 74 0.06 21.91 -0.35
C ASP A 74 -1.41 22.30 -0.36
N THR A 75 -2.27 21.33 -0.47
CA THR A 75 -3.72 21.54 -0.53
C THR A 75 -4.32 21.70 0.88
N ASP A 76 -5.42 22.44 0.96
CA ASP A 76 -6.23 22.53 2.16
C ASP A 76 -6.66 21.13 2.62
N ARG A 77 -6.70 20.94 3.94
CA ARG A 77 -7.04 19.64 4.55
C ARG A 77 -8.41 19.11 4.11
N ASP A 78 -9.36 19.97 3.87
CA ASP A 78 -10.70 19.55 3.45
C ASP A 78 -10.69 19.01 2.02
N ASN A 79 -9.88 19.58 1.14
CA ASN A 79 -9.67 19.06 -0.21
C ASN A 79 -8.97 17.70 -0.20
N ILE A 80 -7.94 17.51 0.64
CA ILE A 80 -7.27 16.22 0.79
C ILE A 80 -8.23 15.17 1.34
N ARG A 81 -9.00 15.52 2.39
CA ARG A 81 -10.01 14.64 2.99
C ARG A 81 -11.06 14.19 1.98
N SER A 82 -11.48 15.07 1.08
CA SER A 82 -12.46 14.71 0.04
C SER A 82 -11.94 13.64 -0.94
N LEU A 83 -10.63 13.48 -1.07
CA LEU A 83 -9.97 12.47 -1.91
C LEU A 83 -9.68 11.18 -1.12
N GLN A 84 -9.27 11.32 0.13
CA GLN A 84 -9.01 10.18 1.03
C GLN A 84 -10.32 9.48 1.36
N GLY A 85 -10.33 8.15 1.27
CA GLY A 85 -11.53 7.34 1.50
C GLY A 85 -12.56 7.38 0.36
N THR A 86 -12.30 8.12 -0.73
CA THR A 86 -13.13 8.14 -1.95
C THR A 86 -12.34 7.75 -3.18
N LYS A 87 -11.40 8.60 -3.62
CA LYS A 87 -10.54 8.31 -4.80
C LYS A 87 -9.26 7.59 -4.44
N LEU A 88 -8.77 7.78 -3.21
CA LEU A 88 -7.54 7.22 -2.68
C LEU A 88 -7.81 6.49 -1.39
N ALA A 89 -7.26 5.28 -1.26
CA ALA A 89 -7.23 4.54 -0.02
C ALA A 89 -5.82 4.03 0.28
N VAL A 90 -5.53 3.82 1.57
CA VAL A 90 -4.23 3.33 2.05
C VAL A 90 -4.46 2.14 2.95
N VAL A 91 -3.71 1.06 2.69
CA VAL A 91 -3.58 -0.08 3.62
C VAL A 91 -2.20 0.00 4.24
N PHE A 92 -2.14 0.15 5.56
CA PHE A 92 -0.90 0.29 6.33
C PHE A 92 -0.29 -1.06 6.68
N GLN A 93 1.00 -1.04 7.00
CA GLN A 93 1.80 -2.22 7.32
C GLN A 93 1.28 -3.00 8.54
N GLU A 94 0.81 -2.30 9.58
CA GLU A 94 0.35 -2.90 10.84
C GLU A 94 -1.17 -2.77 10.99
N PRO A 95 -1.96 -3.83 10.72
CA PRO A 95 -3.42 -3.76 10.82
C PRO A 95 -3.94 -3.40 12.22
N LEU A 96 -3.25 -3.82 13.27
CA LEU A 96 -3.66 -3.53 14.66
C LEU A 96 -3.53 -2.06 15.03
N THR A 97 -2.60 -1.33 14.41
CA THR A 97 -2.44 0.11 14.63
C THR A 97 -3.40 0.95 13.80
N ALA A 98 -3.93 0.36 12.72
CA ALA A 98 -4.89 1.00 11.84
C ALA A 98 -6.34 0.89 12.34
N LEU A 99 -6.64 -0.09 13.20
CA LEU A 99 -7.98 -0.37 13.72
C LEU A 99 -8.10 0.04 15.19
N ASP A 100 -9.24 0.62 15.55
CA ASP A 100 -9.57 0.91 16.95
C ASP A 100 -9.87 -0.41 17.70
N PRO A 101 -9.09 -0.79 18.73
CA PRO A 101 -9.23 -2.05 19.43
C PRO A 101 -10.53 -2.16 20.26
N VAL A 102 -11.17 -1.06 20.60
CA VAL A 102 -12.43 -1.02 21.40
C VAL A 102 -13.67 -0.83 20.56
N MET A 103 -13.52 -0.75 19.23
CA MET A 103 -14.63 -0.63 18.29
C MET A 103 -14.80 -1.91 17.48
N ARG A 104 -16.03 -2.33 17.18
CA ARG A 104 -16.30 -3.48 16.32
C ARG A 104 -15.82 -3.22 14.89
N VAL A 105 -15.48 -4.30 14.19
CA VAL A 105 -14.93 -4.27 12.83
C VAL A 105 -15.90 -3.65 11.82
N GLY A 106 -17.18 -4.00 11.88
CA GLY A 106 -18.17 -3.54 10.92
C GLY A 106 -18.26 -2.01 10.81
N PRO A 107 -18.52 -1.29 11.91
CA PRO A 107 -18.54 0.17 11.92
C PRO A 107 -17.24 0.81 11.41
N GLN A 108 -16.07 0.20 11.63
CA GLN A 108 -14.79 0.69 11.12
C GLN A 108 -14.66 0.53 9.61
N ILE A 109 -15.22 -0.54 9.04
CA ILE A 109 -15.31 -0.72 7.59
C ILE A 109 -16.24 0.34 6.98
N GLU A 110 -17.34 0.66 7.64
CA GLU A 110 -18.33 1.64 7.17
C GLU A 110 -17.87 3.11 7.26
N GLU A 111 -16.81 3.40 8.03
CA GLU A 111 -16.39 4.76 8.38
C GLU A 111 -16.25 5.67 7.16
N ALA A 112 -15.65 5.18 6.07
CA ALA A 112 -15.48 5.96 4.86
C ALA A 112 -16.83 6.35 4.22
N ILE A 113 -17.84 5.47 4.28
CA ILE A 113 -19.18 5.77 3.79
C ILE A 113 -19.88 6.76 4.74
N ILE A 114 -19.74 6.58 6.05
CA ILE A 114 -20.35 7.50 7.04
C ILE A 114 -19.84 8.92 6.84
N VAL A 115 -18.54 9.07 6.59
CA VAL A 115 -17.89 10.38 6.45
C VAL A 115 -18.22 11.05 5.11
N HIS A 116 -18.19 10.30 4.01
CA HIS A 116 -18.27 10.87 2.65
C HIS A 116 -19.67 10.77 2.02
N HIS A 117 -20.52 9.88 2.53
CA HIS A 117 -21.86 9.60 2.03
C HIS A 117 -22.87 9.48 3.19
N PRO A 118 -23.01 10.55 4.00
CA PRO A 118 -23.89 10.53 5.18
C PRO A 118 -25.38 10.31 4.84
N GLU A 119 -25.76 10.49 3.58
CA GLU A 119 -27.09 10.23 3.05
C GLU A 119 -27.42 8.72 2.96
N ILE A 120 -26.39 7.84 2.97
CA ILE A 120 -26.60 6.39 2.91
C ILE A 120 -27.03 5.86 4.28
N GLY A 121 -28.20 5.24 4.35
CA GLY A 121 -28.77 4.68 5.58
C GLY A 121 -28.07 3.40 6.04
N ASP A 122 -28.28 3.04 7.32
CA ASP A 122 -27.58 1.92 7.99
C ASP A 122 -27.68 0.58 7.26
N VAL A 123 -28.84 0.25 6.70
CA VAL A 123 -29.06 -1.01 6.00
C VAL A 123 -28.20 -1.11 4.74
N GLU A 124 -28.14 -0.05 3.94
CA GLU A 124 -27.33 -0.04 2.72
C GLU A 124 -25.84 0.05 3.05
N ARG A 125 -25.43 0.78 4.09
CA ARG A 125 -24.05 0.81 4.58
C ARG A 125 -23.56 -0.59 4.96
N LYS A 126 -24.35 -1.32 5.75
CA LYS A 126 -24.01 -2.70 6.14
C LYS A 126 -23.89 -3.62 4.94
N LYS A 127 -24.74 -3.46 3.92
CA LYS A 127 -24.66 -4.22 2.67
C LYS A 127 -23.36 -3.91 1.93
N LEU A 128 -22.99 -2.62 1.79
CA LEU A 128 -21.71 -2.21 1.19
C LEU A 128 -20.51 -2.76 1.96
N ALA A 129 -20.57 -2.75 3.30
CA ALA A 129 -19.52 -3.35 4.13
C ALA A 129 -19.39 -4.86 3.88
N PHE A 130 -20.49 -5.58 3.74
CA PHE A 130 -20.46 -7.01 3.43
C PHE A 130 -19.88 -7.29 2.04
N GLU A 131 -20.26 -6.52 1.02
CA GLU A 131 -19.67 -6.61 -0.32
C GLU A 131 -18.14 -6.36 -0.27
N ALA A 132 -17.70 -5.35 0.49
CA ALA A 132 -16.28 -5.06 0.64
C ALA A 132 -15.53 -6.19 1.40
N MET A 133 -16.14 -6.75 2.45
CA MET A 133 -15.60 -7.88 3.20
C MET A 133 -15.47 -9.15 2.33
N GLU A 134 -16.48 -9.45 1.50
CA GLU A 134 -16.45 -10.57 0.56
C GLU A 134 -15.35 -10.36 -0.49
N ASN A 135 -15.25 -9.16 -1.04
CA ASN A 135 -14.17 -8.77 -1.96
C ASN A 135 -12.78 -8.86 -1.33
N ALA A 136 -12.66 -8.64 -0.02
CA ALA A 136 -11.43 -8.87 0.73
C ALA A 136 -11.22 -10.34 1.13
N GLY A 137 -12.10 -11.26 0.72
CA GLY A 137 -11.99 -12.69 0.97
C GLY A 137 -12.29 -13.08 2.44
N LEU A 138 -13.10 -12.32 3.13
CA LEU A 138 -13.65 -12.68 4.43
C LEU A 138 -14.88 -13.58 4.23
N TYR A 139 -15.07 -14.50 5.16
CA TYR A 139 -16.19 -15.42 5.23
C TYR A 139 -16.90 -15.25 6.57
N ASP A 140 -18.13 -15.77 6.71
CA ASP A 140 -18.96 -15.60 7.90
C ASP A 140 -19.08 -14.11 8.29
N LEU A 141 -19.54 -13.32 7.31
CA LEU A 141 -19.48 -11.86 7.33
C LEU A 141 -20.18 -11.28 8.54
N GLU A 142 -21.36 -11.82 8.93
CA GLU A 142 -22.12 -11.34 10.08
C GLU A 142 -21.34 -11.51 11.39
N THR A 143 -20.71 -12.68 11.58
CA THR A 143 -19.87 -12.93 12.75
C THR A 143 -18.65 -12.03 12.78
N VAL A 144 -17.94 -11.88 11.65
CA VAL A 144 -16.72 -11.04 11.56
C VAL A 144 -17.07 -9.57 11.78
N TYR A 145 -18.15 -9.08 11.17
CA TYR A 145 -18.62 -7.71 11.31
C TYR A 145 -18.83 -7.30 12.78
N ASN A 146 -19.34 -8.24 13.59
CA ASN A 146 -19.65 -8.00 15.01
C ASN A 146 -18.45 -8.22 15.96
N LYS A 147 -17.32 -8.76 15.48
CA LYS A 147 -16.11 -8.97 16.29
C LYS A 147 -15.33 -7.67 16.50
N TYR A 148 -14.49 -7.70 17.54
CA TYR A 148 -13.45 -6.72 17.79
C TYR A 148 -12.13 -7.13 17.12
N PRO A 149 -11.22 -6.21 16.81
CA PRO A 149 -9.94 -6.52 16.18
C PRO A 149 -9.15 -7.62 16.89
N HIS A 150 -9.06 -7.59 18.22
CA HIS A 150 -8.33 -8.57 19.03
C HIS A 150 -8.89 -10.01 18.96
N GLN A 151 -10.08 -10.21 18.40
CA GLN A 151 -10.72 -11.53 18.22
C GLN A 151 -10.44 -12.14 16.83
N LEU A 152 -9.63 -11.49 16.01
CA LEU A 152 -9.32 -11.90 14.65
C LEU A 152 -7.85 -12.33 14.52
N SER A 153 -7.56 -13.25 13.60
CA SER A 153 -6.18 -13.58 13.23
C SER A 153 -5.53 -12.44 12.43
N GLY A 154 -4.19 -12.39 12.37
CA GLY A 154 -3.47 -11.36 11.61
C GLY A 154 -3.89 -11.27 10.15
N GLY A 155 -4.08 -12.42 9.48
CA GLY A 155 -4.58 -12.45 8.11
C GLY A 155 -6.03 -11.97 7.96
N MET A 156 -6.89 -12.19 8.96
CA MET A 156 -8.25 -11.63 8.96
C MET A 156 -8.22 -10.12 9.20
N LEU A 157 -7.40 -9.63 10.12
CA LEU A 157 -7.21 -8.19 10.35
C LEU A 157 -6.76 -7.47 9.08
N GLN A 158 -5.78 -8.05 8.37
CA GLN A 158 -5.31 -7.49 7.10
C GLN A 158 -6.44 -7.41 6.05
N ARG A 159 -7.28 -8.44 5.96
CA ARG A 159 -8.44 -8.43 5.05
C ARG A 159 -9.50 -7.42 5.48
N VAL A 160 -9.67 -7.19 6.77
CA VAL A 160 -10.55 -6.12 7.29
C VAL A 160 -10.03 -4.75 6.87
N CYS A 161 -8.73 -4.47 7.02
CA CYS A 161 -8.13 -3.22 6.56
C CYS A 161 -8.28 -3.04 5.04
N ILE A 162 -8.12 -4.12 4.26
CA ILE A 162 -8.38 -4.09 2.82
C ILE A 162 -9.86 -3.81 2.53
N ALA A 163 -10.81 -4.43 3.24
CA ALA A 163 -12.24 -4.18 3.08
C ALA A 163 -12.59 -2.72 3.38
N ALA A 164 -12.07 -2.16 4.49
CA ALA A 164 -12.26 -0.76 4.83
C ALA A 164 -11.68 0.20 3.77
N ALA A 165 -10.54 -0.15 3.18
CA ALA A 165 -9.95 0.63 2.10
C ALA A 165 -10.75 0.55 0.79
N LEU A 166 -11.47 -0.54 0.55
CA LEU A 166 -12.18 -0.81 -0.71
C LEU A 166 -13.65 -0.45 -0.74
N ILE A 167 -14.26 -0.18 0.42
CA ILE A 167 -15.72 0.06 0.52
C ILE A 167 -16.19 1.20 -0.39
N SER A 168 -15.35 2.22 -0.57
CA SER A 168 -15.63 3.38 -1.44
C SER A 168 -15.19 3.18 -2.90
N LYS A 169 -14.70 1.99 -3.27
CA LYS A 169 -14.19 1.65 -4.62
C LYS A 169 -13.18 2.69 -5.14
N PRO A 170 -12.06 2.90 -4.43
CA PRO A 170 -11.09 3.95 -4.76
C PRO A 170 -10.44 3.72 -6.12
N ARG A 171 -10.03 4.79 -6.80
CA ARG A 171 -9.27 4.72 -8.05
C ARG A 171 -7.81 4.33 -7.84
N LEU A 172 -7.24 4.68 -6.67
CA LEU A 172 -5.88 4.35 -6.25
C LEU A 172 -5.88 3.71 -4.86
N LEU A 173 -5.25 2.55 -4.75
CA LEU A 173 -4.93 1.89 -3.49
C LEU A 173 -3.41 1.90 -3.29
N ILE A 174 -2.94 2.48 -2.19
CA ILE A 174 -1.55 2.35 -1.76
C ILE A 174 -1.51 1.28 -0.67
N ALA A 175 -0.81 0.17 -0.93
CA ALA A 175 -0.66 -0.93 0.00
C ALA A 175 0.79 -0.97 0.52
N ASP A 176 0.99 -0.45 1.73
CA ASP A 176 2.32 -0.38 2.36
C ASP A 176 2.57 -1.66 3.16
N GLU A 177 3.43 -2.51 2.61
CA GLU A 177 3.83 -3.82 3.16
C GLU A 177 2.64 -4.72 3.58
N PRO A 178 1.61 -4.90 2.73
CA PRO A 178 0.34 -5.52 3.11
C PRO A 178 0.44 -7.01 3.46
N THR A 179 1.61 -7.61 3.28
CA THR A 179 1.86 -9.04 3.51
C THR A 179 2.96 -9.31 4.54
N THR A 180 3.49 -8.28 5.18
CA THR A 180 4.52 -8.41 6.21
C THR A 180 3.96 -9.14 7.43
N ALA A 181 4.79 -10.01 8.03
CA ALA A 181 4.44 -10.86 9.17
C ALA A 181 3.30 -11.90 8.94
N LEU A 182 2.91 -12.14 7.68
CA LEU A 182 1.96 -13.19 7.32
C LEU A 182 2.67 -14.45 6.82
N ASP A 183 2.07 -15.61 7.07
CA ASP A 183 2.53 -16.86 6.49
C ASP A 183 2.38 -16.88 4.95
N VAL A 184 3.12 -17.76 4.27
CA VAL A 184 3.20 -17.81 2.81
C VAL A 184 1.82 -18.02 2.16
N THR A 185 0.94 -18.82 2.77
CA THR A 185 -0.40 -19.10 2.25
C THR A 185 -1.29 -17.87 2.34
N THR A 186 -1.30 -17.23 3.49
CA THR A 186 -2.05 -15.98 3.72
C THR A 186 -1.53 -14.85 2.81
N GLN A 187 -0.21 -14.73 2.65
CA GLN A 187 0.41 -13.80 1.72
C GLN A 187 -0.09 -14.01 0.28
N ALA A 188 -0.07 -15.25 -0.21
CA ALA A 188 -0.57 -15.58 -1.55
C ALA A 188 -2.05 -15.20 -1.73
N HIS A 189 -2.88 -15.40 -0.71
CA HIS A 189 -4.28 -15.00 -0.74
C HIS A 189 -4.46 -13.47 -0.82
N ILE A 190 -3.69 -12.69 -0.04
CA ILE A 190 -3.74 -11.22 -0.11
C ILE A 190 -3.34 -10.73 -1.51
N LEU A 191 -2.28 -11.29 -2.10
CA LEU A 191 -1.86 -10.93 -3.46
C LEU A 191 -2.94 -11.27 -4.50
N ALA A 192 -3.61 -12.42 -4.36
CA ALA A 192 -4.71 -12.80 -5.24
C ALA A 192 -5.90 -11.83 -5.12
N ILE A 193 -6.22 -11.38 -3.90
CA ILE A 193 -7.25 -10.35 -3.65
C ILE A 193 -6.89 -9.05 -4.36
N LEU A 194 -5.67 -8.52 -4.15
CA LEU A 194 -5.22 -7.28 -4.78
C LEU A 194 -5.25 -7.38 -6.33
N LYS A 195 -4.81 -8.51 -6.88
CA LYS A 195 -4.86 -8.76 -8.33
C LYS A 195 -6.29 -8.79 -8.87
N ARG A 196 -7.22 -9.42 -8.13
CA ARG A 196 -8.64 -9.46 -8.49
C ARG A 196 -9.25 -8.07 -8.50
N ILE A 197 -9.02 -7.28 -7.46
CA ILE A 197 -9.51 -5.90 -7.34
C ILE A 197 -9.03 -5.04 -8.51
N ASN A 198 -7.74 -5.09 -8.80
CA ASN A 198 -7.19 -4.37 -9.95
C ASN A 198 -7.87 -4.78 -11.26
N LYS A 199 -8.04 -6.09 -11.49
CA LYS A 199 -8.61 -6.61 -12.73
C LYS A 199 -10.11 -6.31 -12.86
N GLU A 200 -10.89 -6.45 -11.79
CA GLU A 200 -12.35 -6.39 -11.84
C GLU A 200 -12.89 -4.97 -11.63
N GLN A 201 -12.20 -4.17 -10.81
CA GLN A 201 -12.64 -2.81 -10.45
C GLN A 201 -11.82 -1.71 -11.16
N GLY A 202 -10.72 -2.05 -11.82
CA GLY A 202 -9.84 -1.07 -12.46
C GLY A 202 -9.05 -0.22 -11.48
N THR A 203 -9.06 -0.54 -10.19
CA THR A 203 -8.30 0.19 -9.17
C THR A 203 -6.81 0.11 -9.45
N GLY A 204 -6.15 1.26 -9.61
CA GLY A 204 -4.69 1.32 -9.65
C GLY A 204 -4.10 0.94 -8.30
N ILE A 205 -3.00 0.17 -8.27
CA ILE A 205 -2.41 -0.27 -7.01
C ILE A 205 -0.91 0.04 -6.99
N ILE A 206 -0.46 0.74 -5.96
CA ILE A 206 0.97 0.85 -5.61
C ILE A 206 1.23 -0.09 -4.45
N MET A 207 1.93 -1.18 -4.72
CA MET A 207 2.34 -2.14 -3.71
C MET A 207 3.75 -1.83 -3.24
N ILE A 208 3.90 -1.46 -1.99
CA ILE A 208 5.19 -1.21 -1.35
C ILE A 208 5.63 -2.49 -0.63
N SER A 209 6.85 -2.91 -0.87
CA SER A 209 7.43 -4.06 -0.17
C SER A 209 8.97 -4.00 -0.19
N HIS A 210 9.59 -4.61 0.81
CA HIS A 210 11.02 -4.92 0.79
C HIS A 210 11.31 -6.26 0.09
N ASN A 211 10.28 -7.05 -0.24
CA ASN A 211 10.41 -8.35 -0.90
C ASN A 211 10.11 -8.26 -2.39
N LEU A 212 11.17 -8.18 -3.18
CA LEU A 212 11.09 -8.07 -4.64
C LEU A 212 10.39 -9.27 -5.30
N ALA A 213 10.50 -10.48 -4.73
CA ALA A 213 9.83 -11.67 -5.28
C ALA A 213 8.30 -11.56 -5.17
N VAL A 214 7.81 -11.01 -4.06
CA VAL A 214 6.39 -10.76 -3.82
C VAL A 214 5.85 -9.74 -4.82
N VAL A 215 6.57 -8.65 -5.01
CA VAL A 215 6.19 -7.58 -5.95
C VAL A 215 6.18 -8.09 -7.39
N ASN A 216 7.20 -8.86 -7.79
CA ASN A 216 7.28 -9.45 -9.13
C ASN A 216 6.14 -10.44 -9.42
N ALA A 217 5.58 -11.09 -8.40
CA ALA A 217 4.43 -11.97 -8.58
C ALA A 217 3.11 -11.23 -8.90
N LEU A 218 3.02 -9.95 -8.53
CA LEU A 218 1.82 -9.14 -8.66
C LEU A 218 1.96 -8.04 -9.72
N CYS A 219 3.05 -7.29 -9.69
CA CYS A 219 3.20 -6.03 -10.42
C CYS A 219 3.83 -6.22 -11.79
N LYS A 220 3.36 -5.43 -12.77
CA LYS A 220 3.93 -5.42 -14.13
C LYS A 220 5.08 -4.43 -14.28
N ARG A 221 5.15 -3.42 -13.42
CA ARG A 221 6.20 -2.40 -13.35
C ARG A 221 6.74 -2.33 -11.94
N ILE A 222 8.04 -2.17 -11.83
CA ILE A 222 8.75 -2.08 -10.56
C ILE A 222 9.56 -0.78 -10.55
N ILE A 223 9.45 -0.05 -9.46
CA ILE A 223 10.27 1.11 -9.12
C ILE A 223 11.16 0.70 -7.95
N VAL A 224 12.47 0.78 -8.12
CA VAL A 224 13.45 0.45 -7.09
C VAL A 224 13.94 1.73 -6.43
N MET A 225 13.75 1.83 -5.12
CA MET A 225 14.23 2.96 -4.30
C MET A 225 15.45 2.57 -3.48
N HIS A 226 16.46 3.44 -3.47
CA HIS A 226 17.64 3.34 -2.62
C HIS A 226 18.00 4.72 -2.06
N LYS A 227 18.20 4.83 -0.75
CA LYS A 227 18.61 6.08 -0.06
C LYS A 227 17.80 7.33 -0.48
N GLY A 228 16.49 7.19 -0.54
CA GLY A 228 15.58 8.29 -0.88
C GLY A 228 15.40 8.57 -2.37
N ARG A 229 16.07 7.84 -3.26
CA ARG A 229 16.03 8.06 -4.71
C ARG A 229 15.51 6.85 -5.46
N ILE A 230 14.92 7.06 -6.62
CA ILE A 230 14.65 6.00 -7.59
C ILE A 230 15.97 5.70 -8.31
N VAL A 231 16.41 4.44 -8.24
CA VAL A 231 17.64 3.97 -8.92
C VAL A 231 17.32 3.17 -10.18
N GLU A 232 16.14 2.55 -10.23
CA GLU A 232 15.66 1.86 -11.42
C GLU A 232 14.14 1.88 -11.50
N ASP A 233 13.58 2.02 -12.71
CA ASP A 233 12.15 2.00 -13.00
C ASP A 233 11.93 1.31 -14.36
N GLY A 234 11.01 0.36 -14.41
CA GLY A 234 10.70 -0.34 -15.65
C GLY A 234 9.81 -1.57 -15.50
N PRO A 235 9.59 -2.28 -16.61
CA PRO A 235 8.84 -3.53 -16.61
C PRO A 235 9.48 -4.55 -15.66
N ALA A 236 8.66 -5.19 -14.83
CA ALA A 236 9.10 -6.16 -13.83
C ALA A 236 10.00 -7.25 -14.41
N GLU A 237 9.61 -7.79 -15.57
CA GLU A 237 10.39 -8.81 -16.26
C GLU A 237 11.81 -8.33 -16.63
N LYS A 238 11.95 -7.06 -17.08
CA LYS A 238 13.23 -6.47 -17.45
C LYS A 238 14.12 -6.27 -16.23
N ILE A 239 13.56 -5.72 -15.16
CA ILE A 239 14.29 -5.50 -13.90
C ILE A 239 14.76 -6.82 -13.32
N MET A 240 13.93 -7.86 -13.34
CA MET A 240 14.28 -9.18 -12.81
C MET A 240 15.35 -9.90 -13.63
N LYS A 241 15.34 -9.77 -14.97
CA LYS A 241 16.26 -10.51 -15.86
C LYS A 241 17.55 -9.75 -16.20
N ALA A 242 17.49 -8.44 -16.30
CA ALA A 242 18.59 -7.58 -16.75
C ALA A 242 18.63 -6.24 -15.98
N PRO A 243 18.82 -6.29 -14.64
CA PRO A 243 18.93 -5.08 -13.83
C PRO A 243 20.16 -4.28 -14.22
N LYS A 244 20.03 -2.97 -14.24
CA LYS A 244 21.12 -2.06 -14.62
C LYS A 244 21.88 -1.56 -13.41
N ASP A 245 21.17 -1.18 -12.36
CA ASP A 245 21.74 -0.62 -11.14
C ASP A 245 22.33 -1.70 -10.23
N GLU A 246 23.48 -1.43 -9.62
CA GLU A 246 24.20 -2.39 -8.76
C GLU A 246 23.39 -2.75 -7.51
N TYR A 247 22.64 -1.81 -6.94
CA TYR A 247 21.77 -2.07 -5.81
C TYR A 247 20.62 -3.01 -6.20
N THR A 248 20.02 -2.79 -7.38
CA THR A 248 18.98 -3.69 -7.91
C THR A 248 19.52 -5.11 -8.10
N LYS A 249 20.74 -5.26 -8.63
CA LYS A 249 21.41 -6.56 -8.76
C LYS A 249 21.59 -7.24 -7.40
N ALA A 250 22.02 -6.48 -6.39
CA ALA A 250 22.19 -6.99 -5.04
C ALA A 250 20.84 -7.44 -4.43
N LEU A 251 19.76 -6.66 -4.60
CA LEU A 251 18.42 -7.04 -4.16
C LEU A 251 17.93 -8.33 -4.80
N ILE A 252 18.13 -8.51 -6.11
CA ILE A 252 17.74 -9.73 -6.82
C ILE A 252 18.59 -10.92 -6.36
N ALA A 253 19.88 -10.73 -6.16
CA ALA A 253 20.78 -11.76 -5.67
C ALA A 253 20.44 -12.24 -4.24
N ALA A 254 19.77 -11.39 -3.44
CA ALA A 254 19.31 -11.73 -2.11
C ALA A 254 18.01 -12.56 -2.09
N ILE A 255 17.30 -12.69 -3.20
CA ILE A 255 16.06 -13.50 -3.29
C ILE A 255 16.42 -14.97 -3.02
N PRO A 256 15.75 -15.64 -2.06
CA PRO A 256 15.98 -17.06 -1.80
C PRO A 256 15.58 -17.90 -3.02
N THR A 257 16.53 -18.57 -3.65
CA THR A 257 16.26 -19.57 -4.68
C THR A 257 16.21 -20.96 -4.05
N LYS A 258 15.48 -21.90 -4.66
CA LYS A 258 15.41 -23.29 -4.17
C LYS A 258 16.80 -23.89 -3.94
N GLU A 259 17.76 -23.59 -4.80
CA GLU A 259 19.15 -24.06 -4.67
C GLU A 259 19.88 -23.45 -3.46
N LYS A 260 19.65 -22.17 -3.13
CA LYS A 260 20.24 -21.54 -1.94
C LYS A 260 19.67 -22.10 -0.63
N VAL A 261 18.40 -22.46 -0.60
CA VAL A 261 17.75 -23.06 0.58
C VAL A 261 18.32 -24.47 0.87
N TYR A 262 18.70 -25.24 -0.14
CA TYR A 262 19.31 -26.55 0.05
C TYR A 262 20.77 -26.45 0.52
N ARG A 263 21.57 -25.51 0.01
CA ARG A 263 22.97 -25.33 0.45
C ARG A 263 23.10 -24.93 1.92
N CYS A 264 22.25 -24.04 2.43
CA CYS A 264 22.26 -23.69 3.86
C CYS A 264 21.89 -24.85 4.81
N LYS A 265 21.29 -25.93 4.29
CA LYS A 265 21.01 -27.15 5.08
C LYS A 265 22.18 -28.14 5.08
N GLU A 266 23.03 -28.12 4.07
CA GLU A 266 24.22 -28.98 4.00
C GLU A 266 25.39 -28.46 4.84
N ASP A 267 25.51 -27.12 5.02
CA ASP A 267 26.54 -26.50 5.85
C ASP A 267 26.22 -26.49 7.35
N SER A 268 25.10 -27.11 7.76
CA SER A 268 24.62 -27.13 9.16
C SER A 268 24.69 -28.52 9.80
N TYR A 269 25.47 -29.46 9.23
CA TYR A 269 25.78 -30.79 9.78
C TYR A 269 27.26 -31.00 9.99
#